data_3c082755bb07bd0300dfde3df4f5da60
#
_entry.id   3c082755bb07bd0300dfde3df4f5da60
#
_cell.length_a   1.000
_cell.length_b   1.000
_cell.length_c   1.000
_cell.angle_alpha   90.00
_cell.angle_beta   90.00
_cell.angle_gamma   90.00
#
_symmetry.space_group_name_H-M   'P 1'
#
loop_
_entity.id
_entity.type
_entity.pdbx_description
1 polymer ?
#
loop_
_entity_poly.entity_id
_entity_poly.type
_entity_poly.pdbx_seq_one_letter_code
_entity_poly.pdbx_strand_id
1 'polypeptide(L)'
;VEFARSTIDLLFRAQREVGEVAQFQAAHKKFVAMFGPEAHQAVFRAPDEQLSPSEAYKIMVPVFGKDIAYDAPPAKMNEQLKMLLPALKDRRMRTYGEIILEEVHKAMDDWGDEGEIDLVDFCRVLTNFTSSHCLIGREFREGMSEEFARVYHDLERGVTPIAYINPYLPIPSFRKRDKARVRLNEMISEIVEQRKRENRIGEDFLQTLMDARYKSGAPLTDHEITGMLLAAMFAGHHTSSVTTAWALIELLRNP
;
A
#
# COMPACT_ATOMS: atom_id res chain seq x y z
N VAL A 1 -14.97 -11.29 19.78
CA VAL A 1 -16.18 -10.63 19.24
C VAL A 1 -16.02 -9.12 19.30
N GLU A 2 -15.62 -8.55 20.44
CA GLU A 2 -15.47 -7.10 20.63
C GLU A 2 -14.39 -6.49 19.73
N PHE A 3 -13.21 -7.11 19.63
CA PHE A 3 -12.14 -6.67 18.72
C PHE A 3 -12.61 -6.47 17.27
N ALA A 4 -13.54 -7.28 16.79
CA ALA A 4 -14.06 -7.17 15.43
C ALA A 4 -15.23 -6.17 15.28
N ARG A 5 -15.91 -5.81 16.38
CA ARG A 5 -17.06 -4.90 16.37
C ARG A 5 -16.71 -3.47 16.71
N SER A 6 -15.83 -3.26 17.65
CA SER A 6 -15.44 -1.94 18.15
C SER A 6 -14.00 -1.98 18.68
N THR A 7 -13.03 -2.04 17.76
CA THR A 7 -11.60 -2.10 18.11
C THR A 7 -11.17 -0.88 18.90
N ILE A 8 -11.65 0.32 18.54
CA ILE A 8 -11.28 1.59 19.19
C ILE A 8 -11.75 1.61 20.64
N ASP A 9 -13.02 1.25 20.92
CA ASP A 9 -13.53 1.24 22.28
C ASP A 9 -12.82 0.20 23.16
N LEU A 10 -12.49 -0.97 22.58
CA LEU A 10 -11.67 -1.96 23.26
C LEU A 10 -10.29 -1.40 23.66
N LEU A 11 -9.63 -0.68 22.75
CA LEU A 11 -8.31 -0.09 23.00
C LEU A 11 -8.40 1.01 24.07
N PHE A 12 -9.37 1.92 23.99
CA PHE A 12 -9.59 2.93 25.04
C PHE A 12 -9.91 2.34 26.40
N ARG A 13 -10.71 1.26 26.43
CA ARG A 13 -10.99 0.56 27.67
C ARG A 13 -9.74 -0.11 28.22
N ALA A 14 -8.98 -0.82 27.38
CA ALA A 14 -7.73 -1.45 27.78
C ALA A 14 -6.73 -0.45 28.36
N GLN A 15 -6.58 0.72 27.74
CA GLN A 15 -5.74 1.80 28.27
C GLN A 15 -6.19 2.27 29.66
N ARG A 16 -7.51 2.46 29.87
CA ARG A 16 -8.05 2.93 31.15
C ARG A 16 -7.95 1.90 32.26
N GLU A 17 -8.16 0.62 31.95
CA GLU A 17 -8.21 -0.46 32.95
C GLU A 17 -6.83 -1.04 33.27
N VAL A 18 -5.93 -1.10 32.29
CA VAL A 18 -4.64 -1.80 32.41
C VAL A 18 -3.45 -0.84 32.38
N GLY A 19 -3.56 0.30 31.68
CA GLY A 19 -2.51 1.29 31.55
C GLY A 19 -1.85 1.30 30.17
N GLU A 20 -0.58 1.74 30.11
CA GLU A 20 0.12 1.98 28.84
C GLU A 20 0.47 0.74 28.03
N VAL A 21 0.50 -0.43 28.66
CA VAL A 21 0.77 -1.71 28.01
C VAL A 21 -0.30 -2.72 28.39
N ALA A 22 -1.17 -3.04 27.48
CA ALA A 22 -2.30 -3.94 27.70
C ALA A 22 -2.21 -5.17 26.79
N GLN A 23 -2.27 -6.36 27.38
CA GLN A 23 -2.33 -7.60 26.60
C GLN A 23 -3.77 -8.11 26.49
N PHE A 24 -4.18 -8.51 25.30
CA PHE A 24 -5.44 -9.20 25.08
C PHE A 24 -5.30 -10.33 24.07
N GLN A 25 -6.29 -11.20 24.02
CA GLN A 25 -6.31 -12.33 23.10
C GLN A 25 -7.49 -12.19 22.13
N ALA A 26 -7.20 -12.32 20.82
CA ALA A 26 -8.22 -12.44 19.80
C ALA A 26 -7.99 -13.74 19.01
N ALA A 27 -9.00 -14.62 19.03
CA ALA A 27 -8.89 -15.99 18.54
C ALA A 27 -7.70 -16.72 19.20
N HIS A 28 -6.78 -17.24 18.40
CA HIS A 28 -5.58 -17.94 18.89
C HIS A 28 -4.35 -17.03 19.03
N LYS A 29 -4.48 -15.74 18.69
CA LYS A 29 -3.35 -14.79 18.73
C LYS A 29 -3.42 -13.90 19.96
N LYS A 30 -2.25 -13.66 20.56
CA LYS A 30 -2.06 -12.67 21.61
C LYS A 30 -1.64 -11.35 20.99
N PHE A 31 -2.28 -10.27 21.42
CA PHE A 31 -1.97 -8.91 21.01
C PHE A 31 -1.53 -8.12 22.24
N VAL A 32 -0.58 -7.22 22.02
CA VAL A 32 -0.17 -6.24 23.02
C VAL A 32 -0.49 -4.86 22.42
N ALA A 33 -1.37 -4.13 23.08
CA ALA A 33 -1.62 -2.74 22.77
C ALA A 33 -0.66 -1.88 23.61
N MET A 34 -0.02 -0.92 22.98
CA MET A 34 0.93 -0.02 23.60
C MET A 34 0.47 1.42 23.39
N PHE A 35 0.38 2.19 24.47
CA PHE A 35 -0.15 3.53 24.48
C PHE A 35 0.89 4.51 25.03
N GLY A 36 0.84 5.75 24.55
CA GLY A 36 1.72 6.82 25.01
C GLY A 36 3.09 6.84 24.30
N PRO A 37 3.78 7.99 24.39
CA PRO A 37 4.99 8.24 23.61
C PRO A 37 6.16 7.33 23.99
N GLU A 38 6.30 6.97 25.27
CA GLU A 38 7.40 6.12 25.73
C GLU A 38 7.26 4.70 25.21
N ALA A 39 6.06 4.12 25.29
CA ALA A 39 5.77 2.79 24.78
C ALA A 39 5.92 2.73 23.23
N HIS A 40 5.43 3.75 22.52
CA HIS A 40 5.62 3.87 21.08
C HIS A 40 7.10 4.00 20.72
N GLN A 41 7.88 4.81 21.44
CA GLN A 41 9.31 4.95 21.20
C GLN A 41 10.06 3.62 21.38
N ALA A 42 9.69 2.84 22.39
CA ALA A 42 10.28 1.52 22.63
C ALA A 42 10.02 0.58 21.44
N VAL A 43 8.80 0.57 20.88
CA VAL A 43 8.46 -0.24 19.69
C VAL A 43 9.22 0.22 18.46
N PHE A 44 9.20 1.53 18.15
CA PHE A 44 9.80 2.04 16.91
C PHE A 44 11.33 2.04 16.90
N ARG A 45 11.96 1.94 18.07
CA ARG A 45 13.43 1.84 18.20
C ARG A 45 13.92 0.41 18.41
N ALA A 46 13.02 -0.53 18.63
CA ALA A 46 13.40 -1.93 18.81
C ALA A 46 14.02 -2.49 17.51
N PRO A 47 15.15 -3.17 17.60
CA PRO A 47 15.72 -3.86 16.45
C PRO A 47 14.85 -5.06 16.03
N ASP A 48 14.96 -5.45 14.75
CA ASP A 48 14.17 -6.53 14.14
C ASP A 48 14.32 -7.89 14.89
N GLU A 49 15.43 -8.11 15.58
CA GLU A 49 15.67 -9.29 16.40
C GLU A 49 14.77 -9.35 17.64
N GLN A 50 14.28 -8.20 18.10
CA GLN A 50 13.40 -8.09 19.27
C GLN A 50 11.93 -7.96 18.86
N LEU A 51 11.64 -7.14 17.84
CA LEU A 51 10.30 -6.88 17.33
C LEU A 51 10.30 -6.96 15.81
N SER A 52 10.21 -8.17 15.26
CA SER A 52 10.11 -8.36 13.82
C SER A 52 8.69 -8.07 13.31
N PRO A 53 8.53 -7.27 12.24
CA PRO A 53 7.24 -7.04 11.61
C PRO A 53 6.72 -8.26 10.84
N SER A 54 7.55 -9.27 10.55
CA SER A 54 7.23 -10.41 9.67
C SER A 54 5.93 -11.13 10.05
N GLU A 55 5.72 -11.41 11.34
CA GLU A 55 4.50 -12.10 11.80
C GLU A 55 3.23 -11.28 11.57
N ALA A 56 3.29 -9.96 11.78
CA ALA A 56 2.16 -9.07 11.55
C ALA A 56 1.84 -8.94 10.05
N TYR A 57 2.86 -8.95 9.20
CA TYR A 57 2.72 -8.79 7.75
C TYR A 57 2.46 -10.09 6.98
N LYS A 58 2.37 -11.25 7.63
CA LYS A 58 2.00 -12.52 6.97
C LYS A 58 0.67 -12.43 6.19
N ILE A 59 -0.24 -11.58 6.63
CA ILE A 59 -1.51 -11.32 5.93
C ILE A 59 -1.30 -10.68 4.54
N MET A 60 -0.18 -10.01 4.34
CA MET A 60 0.15 -9.32 3.08
C MET A 60 0.92 -10.20 2.10
N VAL A 61 1.38 -11.38 2.51
CA VAL A 61 2.10 -12.29 1.62
C VAL A 61 1.31 -12.67 0.36
N PRO A 62 0.00 -12.99 0.44
CA PRO A 62 -0.79 -13.25 -0.77
C PRO A 62 -1.02 -12.01 -1.65
N VAL A 63 -0.77 -10.81 -1.12
CA VAL A 63 -0.92 -9.53 -1.83
C VAL A 63 0.37 -9.12 -2.50
N PHE A 64 1.47 -9.03 -1.74
CA PHE A 64 2.76 -8.57 -2.27
C PHE A 64 3.54 -9.70 -2.95
N GLY A 65 3.37 -10.93 -2.50
CA GLY A 65 4.12 -12.10 -2.94
C GLY A 65 5.07 -12.60 -1.86
N LYS A 66 5.48 -13.85 -2.04
CA LYS A 66 6.45 -14.51 -1.15
C LYS A 66 7.86 -13.90 -1.36
N ASP A 67 8.64 -13.84 -0.31
CA ASP A 67 10.02 -13.31 -0.28
C ASP A 67 10.12 -11.83 -0.69
N ILE A 68 9.06 -11.06 -0.49
CA ILE A 68 9.00 -9.63 -0.81
C ILE A 68 8.72 -8.82 0.45
N ALA A 69 9.44 -7.72 0.59
CA ALA A 69 9.33 -6.80 1.73
C ALA A 69 9.41 -7.57 3.07
N TYR A 70 8.41 -7.46 3.92
CA TYR A 70 8.41 -8.03 5.26
C TYR A 70 8.35 -9.57 5.32
N ASP A 71 8.11 -10.25 4.19
CA ASP A 71 8.21 -11.72 4.11
C ASP A 71 9.62 -12.19 3.69
N ALA A 72 10.44 -11.28 3.17
CA ALA A 72 11.81 -11.60 2.80
C ALA A 72 12.72 -11.78 4.03
N PRO A 73 13.78 -12.59 3.94
CA PRO A 73 14.82 -12.62 4.97
C PRO A 73 15.37 -11.21 5.25
N PRO A 74 15.75 -10.87 6.49
CA PRO A 74 16.11 -9.49 6.89
C PRO A 74 17.13 -8.80 5.97
N ALA A 75 18.16 -9.52 5.53
CA ALA A 75 19.16 -8.97 4.62
C ALA A 75 18.56 -8.57 3.26
N LYS A 76 17.71 -9.44 2.68
CA LYS A 76 17.01 -9.19 1.40
C LYS A 76 15.97 -8.08 1.57
N MET A 77 15.20 -8.09 2.65
CA MET A 77 14.23 -7.04 2.98
C MET A 77 14.91 -5.67 3.01
N ASN A 78 16.02 -5.54 3.73
CA ASN A 78 16.77 -4.30 3.82
C ASN A 78 17.30 -3.81 2.46
N GLU A 79 17.70 -4.72 1.57
CA GLU A 79 18.08 -4.34 0.20
C GLU A 79 16.87 -3.86 -0.61
N GLN A 80 15.76 -4.59 -0.57
CA GLN A 80 14.52 -4.22 -1.25
C GLN A 80 13.99 -2.86 -0.78
N LEU A 81 13.94 -2.61 0.53
CA LEU A 81 13.48 -1.32 1.08
C LEU A 81 14.39 -0.16 0.65
N LYS A 82 15.71 -0.38 0.56
CA LYS A 82 16.64 0.64 0.05
C LYS A 82 16.43 0.96 -1.44
N MET A 83 15.91 0.03 -2.22
CA MET A 83 15.57 0.27 -3.63
C MET A 83 14.36 1.22 -3.80
N LEU A 84 13.55 1.43 -2.76
CA LEU A 84 12.46 2.40 -2.77
C LEU A 84 12.96 3.84 -2.64
N LEU A 85 14.10 4.07 -1.98
CA LEU A 85 14.60 5.41 -1.67
C LEU A 85 14.87 6.30 -2.90
N PRO A 86 15.39 5.79 -4.04
CA PRO A 86 15.55 6.61 -5.24
C PRO A 86 14.24 7.20 -5.78
N ALA A 87 13.11 6.51 -5.62
CA ALA A 87 11.79 7.00 -6.04
C ALA A 87 11.28 8.15 -5.17
N LEU A 88 11.82 8.33 -3.96
CA LEU A 88 11.44 9.36 -3.00
C LEU A 88 12.39 10.56 -2.98
N LYS A 89 13.29 10.70 -3.98
CA LYS A 89 14.20 11.84 -4.09
C LYS A 89 13.48 13.09 -4.62
N ASP A 90 13.93 14.26 -4.23
CA ASP A 90 13.35 15.58 -4.55
C ASP A 90 12.99 15.76 -6.04
N ARG A 91 13.85 15.33 -6.95
CA ARG A 91 13.56 15.41 -8.39
C ARG A 91 12.30 14.62 -8.76
N ARG A 92 12.17 13.39 -8.24
CA ARG A 92 10.96 12.55 -8.49
C ARG A 92 9.72 13.16 -7.84
N MET A 93 9.86 13.69 -6.64
CA MET A 93 8.75 14.35 -5.94
C MET A 93 8.20 15.54 -6.70
N ARG A 94 9.03 16.33 -7.38
CA ARG A 94 8.58 17.42 -8.25
C ARG A 94 7.76 16.91 -9.43
N THR A 95 8.26 15.90 -10.15
CA THR A 95 7.52 15.27 -11.25
C THR A 95 6.18 14.67 -10.76
N TYR A 96 6.17 14.03 -9.61
CA TYR A 96 4.92 13.52 -9.01
C TYR A 96 3.95 14.66 -8.65
N GLY A 97 4.45 15.80 -8.17
CA GLY A 97 3.62 16.98 -7.90
C GLY A 97 2.92 17.49 -9.15
N GLU A 98 3.62 17.56 -10.28
CA GLU A 98 3.04 17.94 -11.58
C GLU A 98 1.98 16.94 -12.06
N ILE A 99 2.25 15.64 -11.94
CA ILE A 99 1.30 14.57 -12.27
C ILE A 99 0.06 14.63 -11.38
N ILE A 100 0.24 14.81 -10.07
CA ILE A 100 -0.88 14.92 -9.13
C ILE A 100 -1.76 16.12 -9.50
N LEU A 101 -1.17 17.27 -9.81
CA LEU A 101 -1.91 18.46 -10.21
C LEU A 101 -2.70 18.22 -11.51
N GLU A 102 -2.09 17.56 -12.50
CA GLU A 102 -2.76 17.18 -13.75
C GLU A 102 -3.98 16.28 -13.48
N GLU A 103 -3.83 15.25 -12.63
CA GLU A 103 -4.93 14.34 -12.31
C GLU A 103 -6.04 15.01 -11.48
N VAL A 104 -5.69 15.94 -10.58
CA VAL A 104 -6.68 16.75 -9.84
C VAL A 104 -7.49 17.60 -10.80
N HIS A 105 -6.85 18.31 -11.72
CA HIS A 105 -7.55 19.12 -12.73
C HIS A 105 -8.51 18.26 -13.55
N LYS A 106 -8.03 17.12 -14.08
CA LYS A 106 -8.88 16.18 -14.84
C LYS A 106 -10.07 15.68 -14.05
N ALA A 107 -9.88 15.40 -12.75
CA ALA A 107 -10.94 14.90 -11.90
C ALA A 107 -12.01 15.95 -11.57
N MET A 108 -11.69 17.22 -11.76
CA MET A 108 -12.57 18.36 -11.47
C MET A 108 -13.05 19.10 -12.74
N ASP A 109 -12.60 18.70 -13.92
CA ASP A 109 -12.91 19.41 -15.19
C ASP A 109 -14.42 19.55 -15.46
N ASP A 110 -15.21 18.56 -15.05
CA ASP A 110 -16.67 18.54 -15.22
C ASP A 110 -17.43 19.16 -14.04
N TRP A 111 -16.74 19.74 -13.06
CA TRP A 111 -17.39 20.35 -11.90
C TRP A 111 -17.97 21.72 -12.28
N GLY A 112 -19.23 21.95 -11.86
CA GLY A 112 -19.87 23.26 -11.92
C GLY A 112 -19.65 24.05 -10.63
N ASP A 113 -20.40 25.17 -10.53
CA ASP A 113 -20.34 26.04 -9.36
C ASP A 113 -20.95 25.39 -8.10
N GLU A 114 -21.85 24.43 -8.27
CA GLU A 114 -22.53 23.70 -7.20
C GLU A 114 -22.62 22.21 -7.50
N GLY A 115 -22.56 21.34 -6.47
CA GLY A 115 -22.71 19.90 -6.63
C GLY A 115 -22.56 19.13 -5.32
N GLU A 116 -22.77 17.82 -5.38
CA GLU A 116 -22.56 16.90 -4.29
C GLU A 116 -21.62 15.76 -4.72
N ILE A 117 -20.68 15.40 -3.86
CA ILE A 117 -19.77 14.27 -4.07
C ILE A 117 -19.67 13.42 -2.81
N ASP A 118 -19.47 12.11 -2.96
CA ASP A 118 -18.91 11.30 -1.88
C ASP A 118 -17.42 11.58 -1.78
N LEU A 119 -17.02 12.32 -0.75
CA LEU A 119 -15.65 12.82 -0.60
C LEU A 119 -14.64 11.67 -0.44
N VAL A 120 -15.00 10.61 0.27
CA VAL A 120 -14.10 9.46 0.49
C VAL A 120 -13.90 8.69 -0.83
N ASP A 121 -14.99 8.51 -1.58
CA ASP A 121 -14.94 7.81 -2.87
C ASP A 121 -14.18 8.62 -3.92
N PHE A 122 -14.40 9.93 -3.97
CA PHE A 122 -13.64 10.85 -4.82
C PHE A 122 -12.13 10.79 -4.53
N CYS A 123 -11.75 10.94 -3.26
CA CYS A 123 -10.34 10.86 -2.87
C CYS A 123 -9.74 9.47 -3.16
N ARG A 124 -10.50 8.40 -3.01
CA ARG A 124 -10.06 7.04 -3.34
C ARG A 124 -9.78 6.88 -4.83
N VAL A 125 -10.67 7.35 -5.69
CA VAL A 125 -10.49 7.29 -7.15
C VAL A 125 -9.31 8.17 -7.59
N LEU A 126 -9.24 9.40 -7.10
CA LEU A 126 -8.16 10.33 -7.40
C LEU A 126 -6.79 9.77 -6.99
N THR A 127 -6.67 9.23 -5.76
CA THR A 127 -5.40 8.66 -5.30
C THR A 127 -5.02 7.38 -6.06
N ASN A 128 -5.97 6.60 -6.55
CA ASN A 128 -5.67 5.47 -7.41
C ASN A 128 -5.07 5.94 -8.75
N PHE A 129 -5.65 6.97 -9.36
CA PHE A 129 -5.15 7.53 -10.62
C PHE A 129 -3.77 8.18 -10.45
N THR A 130 -3.59 9.01 -9.43
CA THR A 130 -2.28 9.63 -9.15
C THR A 130 -1.22 8.58 -8.83
N SER A 131 -1.53 7.56 -8.03
CA SER A 131 -0.59 6.48 -7.71
C SER A 131 -0.21 5.66 -8.94
N SER A 132 -1.18 5.27 -9.77
CA SER A 132 -0.89 4.50 -10.99
C SER A 132 -0.04 5.31 -11.97
N HIS A 133 -0.32 6.60 -12.16
CA HIS A 133 0.44 7.48 -13.02
C HIS A 133 1.87 7.70 -12.51
N CYS A 134 2.03 8.02 -11.22
CA CYS A 134 3.33 8.27 -10.60
C CYS A 134 4.21 7.01 -10.51
N LEU A 135 3.60 5.85 -10.18
CA LEU A 135 4.35 4.64 -9.87
C LEU A 135 4.56 3.73 -11.08
N ILE A 136 3.61 3.67 -12.00
CA ILE A 136 3.68 2.74 -13.14
C ILE A 136 3.93 3.48 -14.46
N GLY A 137 3.41 4.72 -14.58
CA GLY A 137 3.64 5.58 -15.72
C GLY A 137 2.38 5.94 -16.51
N ARG A 138 2.54 6.92 -17.40
CA ARG A 138 1.46 7.50 -18.21
C ARG A 138 0.78 6.46 -19.10
N GLU A 139 1.54 5.61 -19.78
CA GLU A 139 1.00 4.59 -20.67
C GLU A 139 0.06 3.63 -19.94
N PHE A 140 0.36 3.30 -18.70
CA PHE A 140 -0.51 2.47 -17.88
C PHE A 140 -1.77 3.24 -17.46
N ARG A 141 -1.61 4.49 -17.02
CA ARG A 141 -2.73 5.35 -16.61
C ARG A 141 -3.74 5.57 -17.73
N GLU A 142 -3.28 5.73 -18.97
CA GLU A 142 -4.13 6.00 -20.14
C GLU A 142 -4.71 4.73 -20.78
N GLY A 143 -3.96 3.65 -20.81
CA GLY A 143 -4.33 2.43 -21.53
C GLY A 143 -5.03 1.35 -20.72
N MET A 144 -4.68 1.20 -19.45
CA MET A 144 -5.09 0.04 -18.63
C MET A 144 -5.75 0.42 -17.30
N SER A 145 -5.95 1.70 -17.03
CA SER A 145 -6.31 2.21 -15.70
C SER A 145 -7.64 1.67 -15.15
N GLU A 146 -8.67 1.47 -15.99
CA GLU A 146 -9.97 0.96 -15.52
C GLU A 146 -9.90 -0.53 -15.14
N GLU A 147 -9.25 -1.36 -15.96
CA GLU A 147 -9.05 -2.76 -15.62
C GLU A 147 -8.21 -2.89 -14.36
N PHE A 148 -7.12 -2.13 -14.29
CA PHE A 148 -6.24 -2.12 -13.12
C PHE A 148 -7.00 -1.72 -11.85
N ALA A 149 -7.77 -0.64 -11.89
CA ALA A 149 -8.53 -0.17 -10.72
C ALA A 149 -9.48 -1.27 -10.20
N ARG A 150 -10.16 -1.97 -11.10
CA ARG A 150 -11.05 -3.08 -10.75
C ARG A 150 -10.28 -4.27 -10.14
N VAL A 151 -9.20 -4.69 -10.79
CA VAL A 151 -8.39 -5.82 -10.33
C VAL A 151 -7.68 -5.47 -9.02
N TYR A 152 -7.16 -4.25 -8.90
CA TYR A 152 -6.54 -3.76 -7.68
C TYR A 152 -7.54 -3.70 -6.51
N HIS A 153 -8.77 -3.25 -6.76
CA HIS A 153 -9.85 -3.29 -5.76
C HIS A 153 -10.16 -4.73 -5.28
N ASP A 154 -10.20 -5.71 -6.19
CA ASP A 154 -10.38 -7.12 -5.81
C ASP A 154 -9.20 -7.64 -4.95
N LEU A 155 -7.98 -7.17 -5.21
CA LEU A 155 -6.81 -7.47 -4.39
C LEU A 155 -6.96 -6.89 -2.97
N GLU A 156 -7.33 -5.61 -2.85
CA GLU A 156 -7.52 -4.91 -1.57
C GLU A 156 -8.59 -5.55 -0.70
N ARG A 157 -9.72 -5.94 -1.28
CA ARG A 157 -10.81 -6.61 -0.57
C ARG A 157 -10.44 -7.96 0.04
N GLY A 158 -9.30 -8.52 -0.33
CA GLY A 158 -8.72 -9.69 0.31
C GLY A 158 -8.00 -9.38 1.65
N VAL A 159 -7.70 -8.12 1.94
CA VAL A 159 -7.08 -7.71 3.19
C VAL A 159 -8.18 -7.42 4.23
N THR A 160 -8.59 -8.45 4.95
CA THR A 160 -9.69 -8.41 5.91
C THR A 160 -9.24 -8.93 7.28
N PRO A 161 -9.94 -8.61 8.38
CA PRO A 161 -9.59 -9.13 9.71
C PRO A 161 -9.48 -10.65 9.80
N ILE A 162 -10.20 -11.40 8.97
CA ILE A 162 -10.12 -12.86 8.93
C ILE A 162 -8.75 -13.35 8.40
N ALA A 163 -8.05 -12.52 7.61
CA ALA A 163 -6.70 -12.83 7.13
C ALA A 163 -5.68 -12.94 8.27
N TYR A 164 -5.90 -12.25 9.40
CA TYR A 164 -5.07 -12.41 10.60
C TYR A 164 -5.20 -13.80 11.22
N ILE A 165 -6.32 -14.49 11.01
CA ILE A 165 -6.51 -15.86 11.46
C ILE A 165 -5.77 -16.81 10.50
N ASN A 166 -6.11 -16.75 9.22
CA ASN A 166 -5.44 -17.50 8.17
C ASN A 166 -5.67 -16.80 6.81
N PRO A 167 -4.64 -16.23 6.17
CA PRO A 167 -4.76 -15.56 4.88
C PRO A 167 -4.98 -16.50 3.68
N TYR A 168 -4.94 -17.82 3.89
CA TYR A 168 -5.08 -18.83 2.85
C TYR A 168 -6.38 -19.62 2.91
N LEU A 169 -7.38 -19.14 3.66
CA LEU A 169 -8.69 -19.77 3.69
C LEU A 169 -9.34 -19.80 2.29
N PRO A 170 -10.01 -20.88 1.89
CA PRO A 170 -10.61 -21.02 0.55
C PRO A 170 -11.95 -20.26 0.43
N ILE A 171 -12.00 -19.01 0.89
CA ILE A 171 -13.20 -18.16 0.82
C ILE A 171 -13.25 -17.34 -0.47
N PRO A 172 -14.44 -16.92 -0.93
CA PRO A 172 -14.60 -16.23 -2.21
C PRO A 172 -13.73 -14.96 -2.35
N SER A 173 -13.62 -14.15 -1.29
CA SER A 173 -12.80 -12.93 -1.30
C SER A 173 -11.32 -13.24 -1.49
N PHE A 174 -10.79 -14.29 -0.85
CA PHE A 174 -9.38 -14.66 -1.01
C PHE A 174 -9.09 -15.27 -2.38
N ARG A 175 -10.03 -16.04 -2.95
CA ARG A 175 -9.91 -16.53 -4.33
C ARG A 175 -9.89 -15.39 -5.35
N LYS A 176 -10.70 -14.32 -5.12
CA LYS A 176 -10.67 -13.12 -5.97
C LYS A 176 -9.34 -12.39 -5.84
N ARG A 177 -8.87 -12.15 -4.62
CA ARG A 177 -7.55 -11.57 -4.34
C ARG A 177 -6.43 -12.32 -5.06
N ASP A 178 -6.40 -13.65 -4.95
CA ASP A 178 -5.35 -14.47 -5.54
C ASP A 178 -5.37 -14.39 -7.08
N LYS A 179 -6.56 -14.40 -7.70
CA LYS A 179 -6.71 -14.17 -9.14
C LYS A 179 -6.27 -12.75 -9.53
N ALA A 180 -6.65 -11.76 -8.73
CA ALA A 180 -6.25 -10.38 -8.94
C ALA A 180 -4.73 -10.22 -8.88
N ARG A 181 -4.06 -10.87 -7.92
CA ARG A 181 -2.59 -10.85 -7.81
C ARG A 181 -1.91 -11.43 -9.05
N VAL A 182 -2.45 -12.54 -9.60
CA VAL A 182 -1.93 -13.13 -10.85
C VAL A 182 -2.11 -12.16 -12.01
N ARG A 183 -3.31 -11.59 -12.17
CA ARG A 183 -3.59 -10.67 -13.27
C ARG A 183 -2.74 -9.39 -13.20
N LEU A 184 -2.55 -8.82 -12.00
CA LEU A 184 -1.68 -7.66 -11.80
C LEU A 184 -0.22 -7.98 -12.17
N ASN A 185 0.25 -9.18 -11.84
CA ASN A 185 1.60 -9.61 -12.26
C ASN A 185 1.72 -9.67 -13.79
N GLU A 186 0.72 -10.23 -14.48
CA GLU A 186 0.69 -10.25 -15.95
C GLU A 186 0.72 -8.84 -16.52
N MET A 187 -0.16 -7.94 -16.04
CA MET A 187 -0.23 -6.56 -16.51
C MET A 187 1.09 -5.80 -16.34
N ILE A 188 1.76 -5.96 -15.19
CA ILE A 188 3.05 -5.31 -14.94
C ILE A 188 4.14 -5.94 -15.82
N SER A 189 4.16 -7.27 -15.96
CA SER A 189 5.13 -7.95 -16.82
C SER A 189 4.97 -7.53 -18.29
N GLU A 190 3.74 -7.35 -18.78
CA GLU A 190 3.47 -6.84 -20.14
C GLU A 190 4.12 -5.47 -20.37
N ILE A 191 4.03 -4.54 -19.40
CA ILE A 191 4.64 -3.22 -19.48
C ILE A 191 6.17 -3.33 -19.43
N VAL A 192 6.70 -4.13 -18.51
CA VAL A 192 8.15 -4.35 -18.39
C VAL A 192 8.73 -4.88 -19.71
N GLU A 193 8.09 -5.88 -20.31
CA GLU A 193 8.52 -6.46 -21.59
C GLU A 193 8.35 -5.47 -22.76
N GLN A 194 7.28 -4.67 -22.76
CA GLN A 194 7.10 -3.62 -23.76
C GLN A 194 8.23 -2.59 -23.68
N ARG A 195 8.55 -2.09 -22.49
CA ARG A 195 9.64 -1.12 -22.28
C ARG A 195 10.99 -1.68 -22.72
N LYS A 196 11.27 -2.95 -22.42
CA LYS A 196 12.49 -3.62 -22.87
C LYS A 196 12.58 -3.70 -24.40
N ARG A 197 11.48 -4.11 -25.08
CA ARG A 197 11.43 -4.20 -26.54
C ARG A 197 11.58 -2.86 -27.25
N GLU A 198 10.93 -1.81 -26.70
CA GLU A 198 10.97 -0.46 -27.25
C GLU A 198 12.21 0.34 -26.83
N ASN A 199 13.06 -0.23 -25.99
CA ASN A 199 14.19 0.45 -25.35
C ASN A 199 13.76 1.78 -24.71
N ARG A 200 12.56 1.81 -24.13
CA ARG A 200 11.96 3.00 -23.52
C ARG A 200 12.29 3.08 -22.04
N ILE A 201 12.78 4.26 -21.63
CA ILE A 201 13.12 4.56 -20.23
C ILE A 201 12.02 5.47 -19.67
N GLY A 202 11.34 4.99 -18.63
CA GLY A 202 10.34 5.76 -17.90
C GLY A 202 10.97 6.64 -16.80
N GLU A 203 10.23 7.67 -16.40
CA GLU A 203 10.61 8.49 -15.24
C GLU A 203 9.80 8.15 -13.98
N ASP A 204 9.22 6.97 -13.91
CA ASP A 204 8.37 6.47 -12.84
C ASP A 204 9.09 5.49 -11.89
N PHE A 205 8.35 5.01 -10.90
CA PHE A 205 8.89 4.07 -9.94
C PHE A 205 9.11 2.67 -10.53
N LEU A 206 8.28 2.25 -11.48
CA LEU A 206 8.49 0.98 -12.20
C LEU A 206 9.86 0.94 -12.87
N GLN A 207 10.27 2.03 -13.54
CA GLN A 207 11.62 2.12 -14.12
C GLN A 207 12.70 2.03 -13.06
N THR A 208 12.51 2.68 -11.92
CA THR A 208 13.46 2.58 -10.80
C THR A 208 13.67 1.12 -10.36
N LEU A 209 12.58 0.33 -10.31
CA LEU A 209 12.67 -1.10 -9.97
C LEU A 209 13.29 -1.95 -11.08
N MET A 210 13.02 -1.65 -12.34
CA MET A 210 13.65 -2.32 -13.49
C MET A 210 15.17 -2.12 -13.52
N ASP A 211 15.64 -0.95 -13.11
CA ASP A 211 17.07 -0.59 -13.06
C ASP A 211 17.76 -1.08 -11.78
N ALA A 212 16.99 -1.40 -10.75
CA ALA A 212 17.53 -1.81 -9.45
C ALA A 212 18.28 -3.15 -9.52
N ARG A 213 19.32 -3.25 -8.70
CA ARG A 213 20.14 -4.46 -8.59
C ARG A 213 20.41 -4.74 -7.12
N TYR A 214 20.39 -6.01 -6.76
CA TYR A 214 20.91 -6.47 -5.49
C TYR A 214 22.41 -6.25 -5.39
N LYS A 215 22.97 -6.28 -4.19
CA LYS A 215 24.44 -6.20 -3.98
C LYS A 215 25.22 -7.29 -4.72
N SER A 216 24.58 -8.42 -5.03
CA SER A 216 25.13 -9.48 -5.85
C SER A 216 25.23 -9.12 -7.34
N GLY A 217 24.67 -7.99 -7.78
CA GLY A 217 24.53 -7.60 -9.18
C GLY A 217 23.28 -8.16 -9.87
N ALA A 218 22.54 -9.07 -9.24
CA ALA A 218 21.34 -9.67 -9.81
C ALA A 218 20.21 -8.62 -9.95
N PRO A 219 19.46 -8.59 -11.07
CA PRO A 219 18.27 -7.77 -11.22
C PRO A 219 17.13 -8.30 -10.37
N LEU A 220 16.12 -7.47 -10.15
CA LEU A 220 14.83 -7.91 -9.64
C LEU A 220 14.11 -8.78 -10.68
N THR A 221 13.42 -9.80 -10.23
CA THR A 221 12.49 -10.59 -11.05
C THR A 221 11.17 -9.83 -11.25
N ASP A 222 10.38 -10.17 -12.27
CA ASP A 222 9.07 -9.55 -12.51
C ASP A 222 8.14 -9.75 -11.29
N HIS A 223 8.24 -10.89 -10.60
CA HIS A 223 7.53 -11.14 -9.36
C HIS A 223 7.91 -10.15 -8.25
N GLU A 224 9.19 -9.85 -8.09
CA GLU A 224 9.70 -8.89 -7.10
C GLU A 224 9.34 -7.45 -7.48
N ILE A 225 9.47 -7.09 -8.76
CA ILE A 225 9.06 -5.78 -9.27
C ILE A 225 7.57 -5.56 -8.98
N THR A 226 6.71 -6.49 -9.36
CA THR A 226 5.26 -6.39 -9.12
C THR A 226 4.94 -6.30 -7.63
N GLY A 227 5.56 -7.14 -6.82
CA GLY A 227 5.29 -7.14 -5.37
C GLY A 227 5.74 -5.87 -4.68
N MET A 228 6.90 -5.33 -5.01
CA MET A 228 7.39 -4.05 -4.47
C MET A 228 6.53 -2.87 -4.96
N LEU A 229 6.10 -2.89 -6.22
CA LEU A 229 5.20 -1.88 -6.77
C LEU A 229 3.84 -1.90 -6.03
N LEU A 230 3.25 -3.07 -5.85
CA LEU A 230 2.01 -3.23 -5.09
C LEU A 230 2.18 -2.80 -3.63
N ALA A 231 3.30 -3.11 -2.99
CA ALA A 231 3.57 -2.66 -1.62
C ALA A 231 3.63 -1.13 -1.53
N ALA A 232 4.26 -0.45 -2.49
CA ALA A 232 4.29 1.01 -2.55
C ALA A 232 2.89 1.60 -2.79
N MET A 233 2.10 1.00 -3.68
CA MET A 233 0.72 1.43 -3.94
C MET A 233 -0.17 1.26 -2.70
N PHE A 234 -0.10 0.11 -2.02
CA PHE A 234 -0.86 -0.12 -0.79
C PHE A 234 -0.50 0.88 0.31
N ALA A 235 0.79 1.18 0.47
CA ALA A 235 1.24 2.17 1.44
C ALA A 235 0.70 3.57 1.14
N GLY A 236 0.62 3.96 -0.13
CA GLY A 236 0.22 5.29 -0.56
C GLY A 236 -1.28 5.47 -0.74
N HIS A 237 -2.00 4.47 -1.24
CA HIS A 237 -3.39 4.63 -1.67
C HIS A 237 -4.35 4.90 -0.50
N HIS A 238 -4.52 3.97 0.45
CA HIS A 238 -5.46 4.13 1.54
C HIS A 238 -5.10 5.25 2.50
N THR A 239 -3.82 5.38 2.82
CA THR A 239 -3.35 6.44 3.73
C THR A 239 -3.60 7.82 3.13
N SER A 240 -3.27 8.03 1.86
CA SER A 240 -3.47 9.30 1.19
C SER A 240 -4.94 9.63 0.99
N SER A 241 -5.77 8.69 0.52
CA SER A 241 -7.19 8.94 0.27
C SER A 241 -7.94 9.34 1.53
N VAL A 242 -7.77 8.59 2.62
CA VAL A 242 -8.44 8.85 3.89
C VAL A 242 -7.91 10.13 4.55
N THR A 243 -6.59 10.34 4.53
CA THR A 243 -5.99 11.55 5.11
C THR A 243 -6.44 12.81 4.36
N THR A 244 -6.49 12.76 3.02
CA THR A 244 -6.97 13.89 2.21
C THR A 244 -8.45 14.19 2.49
N ALA A 245 -9.30 13.16 2.53
CA ALA A 245 -10.71 13.34 2.84
C ALA A 245 -10.92 13.98 4.24
N TRP A 246 -10.20 13.48 5.26
CA TRP A 246 -10.26 14.06 6.59
C TRP A 246 -9.69 15.49 6.66
N ALA A 247 -8.59 15.76 5.96
CA ALA A 247 -8.02 17.11 5.91
C ALA A 247 -9.02 18.11 5.30
N LEU A 248 -9.71 17.73 4.22
CA LEU A 248 -10.75 18.60 3.62
C LEU A 248 -11.92 18.82 4.58
N ILE A 249 -12.38 17.78 5.29
CA ILE A 249 -13.44 17.92 6.31
C ILE A 249 -13.01 18.89 7.41
N GLU A 250 -11.79 18.77 7.91
CA GLU A 250 -11.30 19.64 8.98
C GLU A 250 -11.09 21.07 8.50
N LEU A 251 -10.64 21.30 7.27
CA LEU A 251 -10.55 22.64 6.67
C LEU A 251 -11.93 23.29 6.53
N LEU A 252 -12.96 22.53 6.15
CA LEU A 252 -14.34 23.05 6.05
C LEU A 252 -14.95 23.36 7.42
N ARG A 253 -14.55 22.65 8.46
CA ARG A 253 -15.01 22.87 9.84
C ARG A 253 -14.31 24.02 10.54
N ASN A 254 -13.12 24.39 10.07
CA ASN A 254 -12.26 25.42 10.64
C ASN A 254 -11.81 26.41 9.56
N PRO A 255 -12.74 27.24 9.05
CA PRO A 255 -12.47 28.20 7.96
C PRO A 255 -11.50 29.32 8.37
#